data_80f8f806a2351ff018051630ec52dff9
#
_entry.id   80f8f806a2351ff018051630ec52dff9
#
_cell.length_a   1.000
_cell.length_b   1.000
_cell.length_c   1.000
_cell.angle_alpha   90.00
_cell.angle_beta   90.00
_cell.angle_gamma   90.00
#
_symmetry.space_group_name_H-M   'P 1'
#
loop_
_entity.id
_entity.type
_entity.pdbx_description
1 polymer ?
#
loop_
_entity_poly.entity_id
_entity_poly.type
_entity_poly.pdbx_seq_one_letter_code
_entity_poly.pdbx_strand_id
1 'polypeptide(L)'
;MTPLKFKDGSFKIMQIADIQETKTPSPDTIKLLELALEREKPDLVVFTGDQIQGYSATFLGNLYDNVKECVTAFLEPLIKRNIPFTFTFGNHDTQGGLGKEEQLKIYRSFKGFVETELRNPEDIGSCCITVKDSKG
;
A
#
# COMPACT_ATOMS: atom_id res chain seq x y z
N MET A 1 7.40 14.94 4.28
CA MET A 1 7.64 13.92 3.23
C MET A 1 8.38 14.56 2.06
N THR A 2 9.36 13.89 1.49
CA THR A 2 10.06 14.36 0.29
C THR A 2 9.08 14.37 -0.89
N PRO A 3 8.93 15.48 -1.63
CA PRO A 3 8.06 15.54 -2.79
C PRO A 3 8.46 14.52 -3.85
N LEU A 4 7.47 13.89 -4.48
CA LEU A 4 7.72 13.01 -5.62
C LEU A 4 8.14 13.85 -6.82
N LYS A 5 9.24 13.50 -7.44
CA LYS A 5 9.73 14.19 -8.63
C LYS A 5 10.55 13.29 -9.54
N PHE A 6 10.59 13.67 -10.80
CA PHE A 6 11.46 13.00 -11.77
C PHE A 6 12.94 13.12 -11.35
N LYS A 7 13.66 12.04 -11.55
CA LYS A 7 15.12 11.96 -11.36
C LYS A 7 15.74 11.59 -12.70
N ASP A 8 16.68 12.41 -13.18
CA ASP A 8 17.37 12.14 -14.45
C ASP A 8 16.43 11.84 -15.62
N GLY A 9 15.32 12.56 -15.69
CA GLY A 9 14.33 12.42 -16.76
C GLY A 9 13.39 11.23 -16.65
N SER A 10 13.41 10.48 -15.55
CA SER A 10 12.54 9.33 -15.35
C SER A 10 11.90 9.31 -13.96
N PHE A 11 10.77 8.63 -13.87
CA PHE A 11 10.09 8.32 -12.62
C PHE A 11 9.48 6.92 -12.75
N LYS A 12 9.96 5.99 -11.94
CA LYS A 12 9.56 4.58 -12.03
C LYS A 12 8.46 4.27 -11.04
N ILE A 13 7.33 3.81 -11.53
CA ILE A 13 6.19 3.34 -10.73
C ILE A 13 6.12 1.82 -10.83
N MET A 14 6.03 1.16 -9.66
CA MET A 14 5.74 -0.26 -9.60
C MET A 14 4.30 -0.46 -9.16
N GLN A 15 3.52 -1.16 -9.99
CA GLN A 15 2.17 -1.58 -9.63
C GLN A 15 2.22 -2.96 -8.98
N ILE A 16 1.54 -3.10 -7.86
CA ILE A 16 1.35 -4.39 -7.17
C ILE A 16 -0.14 -4.60 -6.98
N ALA A 17 -0.66 -5.73 -7.47
CA ALA A 17 -2.08 -6.06 -7.40
C ALA A 17 -2.27 -7.46 -6.84
N ASP A 18 -3.41 -7.68 -6.20
CA ASP A 18 -3.92 -9.01 -5.85
C ASP A 18 -2.94 -9.88 -5.04
N ILE A 19 -2.24 -9.31 -4.08
CA ILE A 19 -1.39 -10.11 -3.19
C ILE A 19 -2.23 -10.99 -2.25
N GLN A 20 -3.47 -10.58 -1.96
CA GLN A 20 -4.49 -11.33 -1.23
C GLN A 20 -3.97 -12.08 0.00
N GLU A 21 -3.21 -11.39 0.82
CA GLU A 21 -2.61 -12.00 1.99
C GLU A 21 -3.55 -12.08 3.19
N THR A 22 -3.21 -12.97 4.11
CA THR A 22 -3.91 -13.22 5.36
C THR A 22 -3.15 -12.57 6.52
N LYS A 23 -3.62 -12.74 7.76
CA LYS A 23 -3.04 -12.10 8.94
C LYS A 23 -1.52 -12.22 9.02
N THR A 24 -1.01 -13.42 8.72
CA THR A 24 0.44 -13.66 8.60
C THR A 24 0.77 -13.94 7.14
N PRO A 25 1.29 -12.93 6.40
CA PRO A 25 1.61 -13.12 5.00
C PRO A 25 2.59 -14.27 4.76
N SER A 26 2.41 -14.93 3.62
CA SER A 26 3.31 -15.99 3.18
C SER A 26 4.76 -15.48 3.08
N PRO A 27 5.75 -16.26 3.56
CA PRO A 27 7.15 -15.94 3.36
C PRO A 27 7.53 -15.75 1.89
N ASP A 28 6.88 -16.47 0.98
CA ASP A 28 7.11 -16.35 -0.45
C ASP A 28 6.65 -14.99 -1.00
N THR A 29 5.52 -14.47 -0.52
CA THR A 29 5.05 -13.13 -0.87
C THR A 29 6.05 -12.08 -0.43
N ILE A 30 6.52 -12.14 0.81
CA ILE A 30 7.49 -11.19 1.34
C ILE A 30 8.79 -11.26 0.57
N LYS A 31 9.27 -12.47 0.28
CA LYS A 31 10.50 -12.68 -0.51
C LYS A 31 10.37 -12.11 -1.92
N LEU A 32 9.23 -12.29 -2.57
CA LEU A 32 8.99 -11.74 -3.90
C LEU A 32 9.00 -10.21 -3.86
N LEU A 33 8.35 -9.60 -2.87
CA LEU A 33 8.39 -8.14 -2.68
C LEU A 33 9.83 -7.64 -2.49
N GLU A 34 10.59 -8.29 -1.62
CA GLU A 34 12.00 -7.95 -1.38
C GLU A 34 12.82 -7.98 -2.67
N LEU A 35 12.70 -9.06 -3.44
CA LEU A 35 13.44 -9.24 -4.69
C LEU A 35 13.03 -8.22 -5.75
N ALA A 36 11.73 -7.99 -5.92
CA ALA A 36 11.22 -7.03 -6.89
C ALA A 36 11.67 -5.60 -6.58
N LEU A 37 11.58 -5.19 -5.32
CA LEU A 37 11.97 -3.86 -4.88
C LEU A 37 13.49 -3.66 -5.02
N GLU A 38 14.28 -4.66 -4.67
CA GLU A 38 15.73 -4.61 -4.80
C GLU A 38 16.18 -4.52 -6.26
N ARG A 39 15.53 -5.26 -7.14
CA ARG A 39 15.84 -5.29 -8.56
C ARG A 39 15.42 -4.02 -9.27
N GLU A 40 14.17 -3.60 -9.07
CA GLU A 40 13.57 -2.51 -9.85
C GLU A 40 13.76 -1.14 -9.23
N LYS A 41 13.96 -1.03 -7.94
CA LYS A 41 14.17 0.23 -7.20
C LYS A 41 13.19 1.32 -7.61
N PRO A 42 11.87 1.10 -7.46
CA PRO A 42 10.87 2.06 -7.91
C PRO A 42 10.92 3.36 -7.10
N ASP A 43 10.49 4.44 -7.71
CA ASP A 43 10.31 5.74 -7.05
C ASP A 43 8.97 5.81 -6.29
N LEU A 44 8.01 5.00 -6.70
CA LEU A 44 6.69 4.90 -6.07
C LEU A 44 6.12 3.50 -6.30
N VAL A 45 5.53 2.93 -5.26
CA VAL A 45 4.74 1.69 -5.38
C VAL A 45 3.25 2.04 -5.25
N VAL A 46 2.44 1.50 -6.16
CA VAL A 46 0.98 1.64 -6.15
C VAL A 46 0.35 0.27 -5.99
N PHE A 47 -0.29 0.05 -4.85
CA PHE A 47 -1.10 -1.14 -4.63
C PHE A 47 -2.49 -0.91 -5.22
N THR A 48 -2.91 -1.73 -6.17
CA THR A 48 -4.12 -1.48 -6.95
C THR A 48 -5.32 -2.35 -6.56
N GLY A 49 -5.34 -2.84 -5.34
CA GLY A 49 -6.49 -3.53 -4.77
C GLY A 49 -6.24 -5.00 -4.46
N ASP A 50 -7.14 -5.54 -3.65
CA ASP A 50 -7.08 -6.91 -3.14
C ASP A 50 -5.74 -7.21 -2.44
N GLN A 51 -5.29 -6.27 -1.62
CA GLN A 51 -4.08 -6.43 -0.83
C GLN A 51 -4.27 -7.50 0.24
N ILE A 52 -5.47 -7.58 0.82
CA ILE A 52 -5.82 -8.58 1.83
C ILE A 52 -6.93 -9.49 1.32
N GLN A 53 -6.90 -10.72 1.77
CA GLN A 53 -8.00 -11.66 1.61
C GLN A 53 -9.02 -11.40 2.73
N GLY A 54 -9.78 -10.31 2.63
CA GLY A 54 -10.61 -9.80 3.73
C GLY A 54 -11.58 -10.81 4.32
N TYR A 55 -12.03 -11.76 3.53
CA TYR A 55 -12.92 -12.84 3.98
C TYR A 55 -12.20 -13.97 4.73
N SER A 56 -10.88 -13.91 4.88
CA SER A 56 -10.13 -14.95 5.58
C SER A 56 -10.48 -15.02 7.07
N ALA A 57 -10.70 -16.21 7.57
CA ALA A 57 -10.95 -16.45 9.00
C ALA A 57 -9.77 -16.02 9.90
N THR A 58 -8.58 -15.86 9.33
CA THR A 58 -7.40 -15.43 10.10
C THR A 58 -7.53 -14.02 10.66
N PHE A 59 -8.40 -13.18 10.07
CA PHE A 59 -8.67 -11.82 10.55
C PHE A 59 -9.70 -11.75 11.68
N LEU A 60 -10.44 -12.84 11.94
CA LEU A 60 -11.46 -12.86 12.97
C LEU A 60 -10.88 -12.59 14.37
N GLY A 61 -11.71 -11.99 15.23
CA GLY A 61 -11.32 -11.53 16.56
C GLY A 61 -11.13 -10.02 16.55
N ASN A 62 -9.93 -9.52 16.76
CA ASN A 62 -9.65 -8.10 16.61
C ASN A 62 -9.32 -7.77 15.16
N LEU A 63 -10.33 -7.44 14.36
CA LEU A 63 -10.20 -7.17 12.92
C LEU A 63 -9.15 -6.09 12.62
N TYR A 64 -9.22 -4.97 13.34
CA TYR A 64 -8.30 -3.86 13.14
C TYR A 64 -6.83 -4.28 13.34
N ASP A 65 -6.54 -4.89 14.49
CA ASP A 65 -5.18 -5.31 14.80
C ASP A 65 -4.67 -6.40 13.88
N ASN A 66 -5.54 -7.35 13.50
CA ASN A 66 -5.18 -8.44 12.61
C ASN A 66 -4.89 -7.97 11.18
N VAL A 67 -5.69 -7.03 10.66
CA VAL A 67 -5.44 -6.41 9.37
C VAL A 67 -4.17 -5.55 9.42
N LYS A 68 -3.97 -4.81 10.50
CA LYS A 68 -2.76 -4.01 10.70
C LYS A 68 -1.50 -4.87 10.71
N GLU A 69 -1.55 -6.04 11.33
CA GLU A 69 -0.43 -7.00 11.33
C GLU A 69 -0.09 -7.44 9.91
N CYS A 70 -1.10 -7.79 9.10
CA CYS A 70 -0.91 -8.16 7.70
C CYS A 70 -0.29 -7.03 6.89
N VAL A 71 -0.86 -5.84 6.97
CA VAL A 71 -0.39 -4.65 6.25
C VAL A 71 1.03 -4.29 6.67
N THR A 72 1.33 -4.34 7.95
CA THR A 72 2.68 -4.09 8.47
C THR A 72 3.69 -5.03 7.83
N ALA A 73 3.37 -6.32 7.75
CA ALA A 73 4.27 -7.31 7.20
C ALA A 73 4.59 -7.08 5.71
N PHE A 74 3.58 -6.81 4.87
CA PHE A 74 3.86 -6.60 3.45
C PHE A 74 4.39 -5.20 3.11
N LEU A 75 4.21 -4.20 3.98
CA LEU A 75 4.79 -2.87 3.80
C LEU A 75 6.23 -2.75 4.31
N GLU A 76 6.65 -3.61 5.22
CA GLU A 76 8.01 -3.56 5.77
C GLU A 76 9.11 -3.50 4.72
N PRO A 77 9.09 -4.31 3.64
CA PRO A 77 10.08 -4.21 2.57
C PRO A 77 10.20 -2.83 1.93
N LEU A 78 9.09 -2.11 1.84
CA LEU A 78 9.07 -0.74 1.30
C LEU A 78 9.60 0.26 2.33
N ILE A 79 9.14 0.14 3.57
CA ILE A 79 9.47 1.08 4.66
C ILE A 79 10.97 1.09 4.92
N LYS A 80 11.59 -0.07 5.02
CA LYS A 80 13.04 -0.16 5.26
C LYS A 80 13.90 0.38 4.12
N ARG A 81 13.32 0.48 2.91
CA ARG A 81 13.99 1.07 1.73
C ARG A 81 13.61 2.52 1.49
N ASN A 82 12.77 3.11 2.35
CA ASN A 82 12.24 4.46 2.19
C ASN A 82 11.52 4.67 0.84
N ILE A 83 10.84 3.65 0.33
CA ILE A 83 10.08 3.73 -0.91
C ILE A 83 8.67 4.24 -0.60
N PRO A 84 8.25 5.37 -1.20
CA PRO A 84 6.88 5.87 -1.06
C PRO A 84 5.87 4.90 -1.66
N PHE A 85 4.69 4.86 -1.09
CA PHE A 85 3.61 4.03 -1.61
C PHE A 85 2.25 4.69 -1.46
N THR A 86 1.33 4.26 -2.28
CA THR A 86 -0.10 4.57 -2.17
C THR A 86 -0.91 3.33 -2.53
N PHE A 87 -2.22 3.39 -2.36
CA PHE A 87 -3.07 2.24 -2.65
C PHE A 87 -4.48 2.66 -3.09
N THR A 88 -5.18 1.73 -3.67
CA THR A 88 -6.64 1.75 -3.83
C THR A 88 -7.22 0.43 -3.34
N PHE A 89 -8.53 0.39 -3.07
CA PHE A 89 -9.19 -0.81 -2.61
C PHE A 89 -9.67 -1.68 -3.77
N GLY A 90 -9.56 -3.01 -3.60
CA GLY A 90 -10.25 -3.99 -4.40
C GLY A 90 -11.54 -4.46 -3.71
N ASN A 91 -12.21 -5.43 -4.31
CA ASN A 91 -13.46 -5.95 -3.76
C ASN A 91 -13.25 -6.87 -2.53
N HIS A 92 -12.10 -7.51 -2.41
CA HIS A 92 -11.81 -8.41 -1.29
C HIS A 92 -11.35 -7.70 -0.02
N ASP A 93 -10.83 -6.49 -0.13
CA ASP A 93 -10.23 -5.79 1.01
C ASP A 93 -11.20 -5.54 2.16
N THR A 94 -12.48 -5.32 1.86
CA THR A 94 -13.50 -4.99 2.87
C THR A 94 -14.46 -6.15 3.20
N GLN A 95 -14.27 -7.30 2.62
CA GLN A 95 -15.19 -8.45 2.80
C GLN A 95 -15.21 -9.02 4.22
N GLY A 96 -14.19 -8.78 5.00
CA GLY A 96 -14.10 -9.25 6.39
C GLY A 96 -14.78 -8.36 7.42
N GLY A 97 -15.36 -7.24 7.00
CA GLY A 97 -16.07 -6.32 7.90
C GLY A 97 -15.27 -5.11 8.36
N LEU A 98 -13.95 -5.06 8.15
CA LEU A 98 -13.18 -3.85 8.41
C LEU A 98 -13.34 -2.89 7.22
N GLY A 99 -14.00 -1.76 7.45
CA GLY A 99 -14.33 -0.80 6.40
C GLY A 99 -13.14 -0.01 5.87
N LYS A 100 -13.38 0.71 4.77
CA LYS A 100 -12.34 1.52 4.10
C LYS A 100 -11.74 2.58 4.99
N GLU A 101 -12.54 3.27 5.81
CA GLU A 101 -12.04 4.31 6.73
C GLU A 101 -11.03 3.75 7.73
N GLU A 102 -11.37 2.62 8.35
CA GLU A 102 -10.51 1.98 9.33
C GLU A 102 -9.21 1.47 8.68
N GLN A 103 -9.31 0.89 7.48
CA GLN A 103 -8.12 0.46 6.74
C GLN A 103 -7.26 1.66 6.33
N LEU A 104 -7.86 2.76 5.88
CA LEU A 104 -7.11 3.97 5.53
C LEU A 104 -6.31 4.50 6.73
N LYS A 105 -6.87 4.46 7.94
CA LYS A 105 -6.14 4.82 9.16
C LYS A 105 -4.89 3.95 9.36
N ILE A 106 -4.99 2.67 9.04
CA ILE A 106 -3.84 1.76 9.11
C ILE A 106 -2.74 2.23 8.16
N TYR A 107 -3.05 2.44 6.87
CA TYR A 107 -2.06 2.87 5.88
C TYR A 107 -1.46 4.24 6.21
N ARG A 108 -2.26 5.18 6.70
CA ARG A 108 -1.80 6.52 7.12
C ARG A 108 -0.80 6.47 8.27
N SER A 109 -0.83 5.43 9.08
CA SER A 109 0.10 5.27 10.20
C SER A 109 1.53 4.94 9.77
N PHE A 110 1.73 4.59 8.50
CA PHE A 110 3.05 4.21 8.00
C PHE A 110 3.78 5.37 7.34
N LYS A 111 5.07 5.47 7.65
CA LYS A 111 5.96 6.39 6.96
C LYS A 111 6.07 6.01 5.48
N GLY A 112 5.96 6.99 4.61
CA GLY A 112 6.04 6.78 3.17
C GLY A 112 4.69 6.65 2.47
N PHE A 113 3.58 6.60 3.23
CA PHE A 113 2.26 6.67 2.62
C PHE A 113 2.04 8.03 1.96
N VAL A 114 1.66 8.01 0.69
CA VAL A 114 1.42 9.22 -0.11
C VAL A 114 -0.06 9.32 -0.44
N GLU A 115 -0.65 10.43 -0.08
CA GLU A 115 -2.01 10.78 -0.49
C GLU A 115 -2.11 12.30 -0.66
N THR A 116 -3.06 12.72 -1.46
CA THR A 116 -3.51 14.11 -1.51
C THR A 116 -4.90 14.22 -0.91
N GLU A 117 -5.41 15.44 -0.78
CA GLU A 117 -6.79 15.64 -0.36
C GLU A 117 -7.73 14.87 -1.29
N LEU A 118 -8.68 14.16 -0.68
CA LEU A 118 -9.72 13.47 -1.41
C LEU A 118 -10.57 14.52 -2.12
N ARG A 119 -10.78 14.36 -3.43
CA ARG A 119 -11.70 15.22 -4.19
C ARG A 119 -13.13 15.10 -3.69
N ASN A 120 -13.49 13.92 -3.22
CA ASN A 120 -14.77 13.60 -2.62
C ASN A 120 -14.52 12.81 -1.34
N PRO A 121 -14.96 13.28 -0.16
CA PRO A 121 -14.80 12.55 1.10
C PRO A 121 -15.41 11.14 1.09
N GLU A 122 -16.34 10.88 0.18
CA GLU A 122 -16.98 9.56 0.03
C GLU A 122 -16.12 8.58 -0.79
N ASP A 123 -15.16 9.08 -1.53
CA ASP A 123 -14.26 8.25 -2.37
C ASP A 123 -12.99 7.83 -1.61
N ILE A 124 -13.20 7.19 -0.47
CA ILE A 124 -12.07 6.70 0.34
C ILE A 124 -11.26 5.67 -0.45
N GLY A 125 -9.96 5.90 -0.53
CA GLY A 125 -9.04 5.06 -1.31
C GLY A 125 -8.78 5.56 -2.73
N SER A 126 -9.31 6.73 -3.09
CA SER A 126 -9.03 7.42 -4.35
C SER A 126 -8.28 8.72 -4.08
N CYS A 127 -7.19 8.94 -4.76
CA CYS A 127 -6.44 10.20 -4.64
C CYS A 127 -5.78 10.56 -5.97
N CYS A 128 -5.36 11.82 -6.06
CA CYS A 128 -4.58 12.32 -7.19
C CYS A 128 -3.21 12.71 -6.65
N ILE A 129 -2.16 12.12 -7.17
CA ILE A 129 -0.80 12.36 -6.72
C ILE A 129 -0.03 13.12 -7.78
N THR A 130 0.60 14.21 -7.37
CA THR A 130 1.42 15.03 -8.26
C THR A 130 2.87 14.56 -8.20
N VAL A 131 3.44 14.32 -9.38
CA VAL A 131 4.88 14.11 -9.54
C VAL A 131 5.46 15.35 -10.22
N LYS A 132 6.40 15.98 -9.57
CA LYS A 132 7.03 17.19 -10.10
C LYS A 132 8.11 16.85 -11.12
N ASP A 133 8.39 17.78 -12.03
CA ASP A 133 9.54 17.62 -12.92
C ASP A 133 10.86 17.74 -12.12
N SER A 134 11.99 17.51 -12.81
CA SER A 134 13.30 17.52 -12.17
C SER A 134 13.71 18.91 -11.63
N LYS A 135 13.05 19.96 -12.08
CA LYS A 135 13.31 21.34 -11.64
C LYS A 135 12.44 21.76 -10.46
N GLY A 136 11.44 20.97 -10.12
CA GLY A 136 10.51 21.23 -9.03
C GLY A 136 9.27 21.96 -9.42
#